data_17340061be464e3ece6b13f9aee4e96b
#
_entry.id   17340061be464e3ece6b13f9aee4e96b
#
_cell.length_a   1.000
_cell.length_b   1.000
_cell.length_c   1.000
_cell.angle_alpha   90.00
_cell.angle_beta   90.00
_cell.angle_gamma   90.00
#
_symmetry.space_group_name_H-M   'P 1'
#
loop_
_entity.id
_entity.type
_entity.pdbx_description
1 polymer ?
#
loop_
_entity_poly.entity_id
_entity_poly.type
_entity_poly.pdbx_seq_one_letter_code
_entity_poly.pdbx_strand_id
1 'polypeptide(L)'
;MASSDRTTPRAAVPRGRHAPPLEVRLGLQRERLFEAAAAVFAETGYADASAESISRAAGMSKATFYEHFANKEECIVALFDYAWEVLIGRIVRAATQAGDDPVARQREGMRAFLLALVEFPNEAQTLLVEIIGAGPAAARRRDEILERFARVVDRENERMARAGGVPRFASPDDAFAIVGAIVELASRQVRLRQPAHPLDLQPVIERLAFGLLGQRTPPA
;
A
#
# COMPACT_ATOMS: atom_id res chain seq x y z
N MET A 1 19.36 2.17 28.49
CA MET A 1 18.07 1.83 29.15
C MET A 1 17.13 1.45 28.02
N ALA A 2 16.87 0.16 27.86
CA ALA A 2 16.08 -0.40 26.77
C ALA A 2 14.58 -0.28 27.15
N SER A 3 13.83 0.46 26.33
CA SER A 3 12.36 0.53 26.45
C SER A 3 11.78 -0.68 25.74
N SER A 4 11.30 -1.68 26.47
CA SER A 4 10.62 -2.84 25.94
C SER A 4 9.22 -2.43 25.51
N ASP A 5 9.03 -2.30 24.21
CA ASP A 5 7.71 -2.18 23.60
C ASP A 5 6.97 -3.52 23.74
N ARG A 6 6.04 -3.55 24.70
CA ARG A 6 5.16 -4.71 24.95
C ARG A 6 4.02 -4.64 23.96
N THR A 7 4.15 -5.35 22.85
CA THR A 7 3.00 -5.68 21.98
C THR A 7 1.96 -6.42 22.82
N THR A 8 0.90 -5.73 23.20
CA THR A 8 -0.22 -6.32 23.95
C THR A 8 -0.90 -7.38 23.08
N PRO A 9 -0.99 -8.66 23.49
CA PRO A 9 -1.67 -9.67 22.69
C PRO A 9 -3.14 -9.30 22.52
N ARG A 10 -3.56 -9.13 21.27
CA ARG A 10 -4.94 -8.83 20.89
C ARG A 10 -5.84 -9.96 21.39
N ALA A 11 -6.90 -9.61 22.15
CA ALA A 11 -7.78 -10.58 22.81
C ALA A 11 -8.37 -11.60 21.82
N ALA A 12 -8.47 -12.86 22.25
CA ALA A 12 -9.08 -13.92 21.47
C ALA A 12 -10.57 -13.62 21.20
N VAL A 13 -11.05 -13.93 20.00
CA VAL A 13 -12.45 -13.73 19.63
C VAL A 13 -13.33 -14.63 20.52
N PRO A 14 -14.36 -14.09 21.23
CA PRO A 14 -15.20 -14.87 22.12
C PRO A 14 -15.94 -16.01 21.39
N ARG A 15 -16.00 -17.20 22.01
CA ARG A 15 -16.75 -18.36 21.53
C ARG A 15 -17.98 -18.56 22.43
N GLY A 16 -19.18 -18.81 21.85
CA GLY A 16 -20.39 -19.10 22.61
C GLY A 16 -21.58 -18.19 22.28
N ARG A 17 -22.60 -18.16 23.16
CA ARG A 17 -23.87 -17.43 22.98
C ARG A 17 -23.73 -15.91 22.71
N HIS A 18 -22.59 -15.32 22.99
CA HIS A 18 -22.25 -13.91 22.73
C HIS A 18 -21.19 -13.74 21.63
N ALA A 19 -20.94 -14.78 20.82
CA ALA A 19 -20.01 -14.66 19.69
C ALA A 19 -20.60 -13.71 18.64
N PRO A 20 -19.78 -12.83 18.04
CA PRO A 20 -20.21 -11.99 16.93
C PRO A 20 -20.80 -12.84 15.78
N PRO A 21 -21.67 -12.25 14.92
CA PRO A 21 -22.14 -12.92 13.71
C PRO A 21 -21.00 -13.56 12.91
N LEU A 22 -21.31 -14.64 12.19
CA LEU A 22 -20.31 -15.41 11.46
C LEU A 22 -19.45 -14.53 10.54
N GLU A 23 -20.08 -13.62 9.79
CA GLU A 23 -19.40 -12.71 8.87
C GLU A 23 -18.40 -11.79 9.58
N VAL A 24 -18.76 -11.26 10.74
CA VAL A 24 -17.87 -10.43 11.56
C VAL A 24 -16.68 -11.24 12.04
N ARG A 25 -16.89 -12.51 12.45
CA ARG A 25 -15.80 -13.40 12.88
C ARG A 25 -14.85 -13.73 11.73
N LEU A 26 -15.40 -14.03 10.55
CA LEU A 26 -14.61 -14.30 9.34
C LEU A 26 -13.81 -13.06 8.93
N GLY A 27 -14.39 -11.85 9.00
CA GLY A 27 -13.69 -10.60 8.76
C GLY A 27 -12.50 -10.40 9.71
N LEU A 28 -12.71 -10.55 11.02
CA LEU A 28 -11.66 -10.44 12.02
C LEU A 28 -10.56 -11.50 11.87
N GLN A 29 -10.92 -12.72 11.48
CA GLN A 29 -9.93 -13.78 11.19
C GLN A 29 -9.09 -13.41 9.96
N ARG A 30 -9.71 -12.90 8.90
CA ARG A 30 -9.03 -12.50 7.68
C ARG A 30 -8.06 -11.34 7.93
N GLU A 31 -8.47 -10.32 8.69
CA GLU A 31 -7.58 -9.23 9.09
C GLU A 31 -6.35 -9.72 9.86
N ARG A 32 -6.55 -10.62 10.84
CA ARG A 32 -5.43 -11.22 11.59
C ARG A 32 -4.51 -12.06 10.70
N LEU A 33 -5.06 -12.77 9.72
CA LEU A 33 -4.27 -13.49 8.74
C LEU A 33 -3.47 -12.55 7.85
N PHE A 34 -4.02 -11.39 7.48
CA PHE A 34 -3.29 -10.37 6.72
C PHE A 34 -2.14 -9.76 7.52
N GLU A 35 -2.37 -9.39 8.79
CA GLU A 35 -1.32 -8.88 9.69
C GLU A 35 -0.17 -9.91 9.82
N ALA A 36 -0.52 -11.18 10.05
CA ALA A 36 0.45 -12.27 10.17
C ALA A 36 1.17 -12.56 8.86
N ALA A 37 0.46 -12.55 7.72
CA ALA A 37 1.04 -12.76 6.41
C ALA A 37 2.05 -11.66 6.06
N ALA A 38 1.69 -10.38 6.29
CA ALA A 38 2.59 -9.26 6.08
C ALA A 38 3.88 -9.41 6.92
N ALA A 39 3.75 -9.77 8.20
CA ALA A 39 4.90 -9.98 9.08
C ALA A 39 5.79 -11.15 8.60
N VAL A 40 5.19 -12.29 8.27
CA VAL A 40 5.94 -13.48 7.81
C VAL A 40 6.62 -13.22 6.47
N PHE A 41 5.92 -12.63 5.49
CA PHE A 41 6.53 -12.30 4.20
C PHE A 41 7.66 -11.29 4.34
N ALA A 42 7.51 -10.28 5.20
CA ALA A 42 8.56 -9.29 5.44
C ALA A 42 9.78 -9.86 6.14
N GLU A 43 9.61 -10.82 7.05
CA GLU A 43 10.69 -11.42 7.85
C GLU A 43 11.44 -12.51 7.09
N THR A 44 10.72 -13.42 6.43
CA THR A 44 11.31 -14.63 5.82
C THR A 44 11.40 -14.56 4.30
N GLY A 45 10.79 -13.55 3.67
CA GLY A 45 10.58 -13.50 2.23
C GLY A 45 9.39 -14.35 1.77
N TYR A 46 8.86 -14.03 0.58
CA TYR A 46 7.74 -14.78 0.02
C TYR A 46 8.12 -16.25 -0.26
N ALA A 47 9.34 -16.53 -0.72
CA ALA A 47 9.75 -17.87 -1.12
C ALA A 47 9.65 -18.87 0.05
N ASP A 48 10.17 -18.48 1.22
CA ASP A 48 10.28 -19.36 2.40
C ASP A 48 9.02 -19.32 3.28
N ALA A 49 8.11 -18.39 3.07
CA ALA A 49 6.84 -18.32 3.77
C ALA A 49 5.91 -19.49 3.38
N SER A 50 5.08 -19.91 4.32
CA SER A 50 4.10 -20.99 4.12
C SER A 50 2.77 -20.70 4.82
N ALA A 51 1.69 -21.38 4.39
CA ALA A 51 0.39 -21.33 5.06
C ALA A 51 0.51 -21.71 6.55
N GLU A 52 1.44 -22.62 6.90
CA GLU A 52 1.69 -23.03 8.27
C GLU A 52 2.35 -21.92 9.09
N SER A 53 3.41 -21.27 8.56
CA SER A 53 4.08 -20.17 9.27
C SER A 53 3.12 -18.98 9.48
N ILE A 54 2.31 -18.62 8.47
CA ILE A 54 1.30 -17.57 8.56
C ILE A 54 0.23 -17.91 9.59
N SER A 55 -0.33 -19.14 9.55
CA SER A 55 -1.34 -19.57 10.51
C SER A 55 -0.82 -19.54 11.94
N ARG A 56 0.41 -20.01 12.16
CA ARG A 56 1.08 -20.02 13.46
C ARG A 56 1.26 -18.59 13.98
N ALA A 57 1.73 -17.66 13.13
CA ALA A 57 1.88 -16.26 13.47
C ALA A 57 0.52 -15.58 13.79
N ALA A 58 -0.56 -15.96 13.09
CA ALA A 58 -1.91 -15.49 13.37
C ALA A 58 -2.52 -16.11 14.65
N GLY A 59 -1.90 -17.12 15.26
CA GLY A 59 -2.48 -17.89 16.36
C GLY A 59 -3.71 -18.71 15.92
N MET A 60 -3.69 -19.22 14.69
CA MET A 60 -4.77 -19.98 14.05
C MET A 60 -4.31 -21.33 13.55
N SER A 61 -5.28 -22.21 13.23
CA SER A 61 -4.99 -23.50 12.60
C SER A 61 -4.67 -23.32 11.11
N LYS A 62 -3.93 -24.27 10.54
CA LYS A 62 -3.71 -24.33 9.10
C LYS A 62 -5.03 -24.53 8.33
N ALA A 63 -6.01 -25.21 8.91
CA ALA A 63 -7.35 -25.34 8.34
C ALA A 63 -8.04 -23.98 8.20
N THR A 64 -7.94 -23.11 9.21
CA THR A 64 -8.49 -21.76 9.16
C THR A 64 -7.86 -20.91 8.04
N PHE A 65 -6.56 -21.06 7.78
CA PHE A 65 -5.94 -20.40 6.63
C PHE A 65 -6.60 -20.83 5.32
N TYR A 66 -6.80 -22.14 5.14
CA TYR A 66 -7.40 -22.69 3.92
C TYR A 66 -8.91 -22.43 3.79
N GLU A 67 -9.60 -22.03 4.87
CA GLU A 67 -10.95 -21.48 4.81
C GLU A 67 -11.00 -20.09 4.14
N HIS A 68 -9.88 -19.36 4.18
CA HIS A 68 -9.77 -17.99 3.67
C HIS A 68 -9.02 -17.88 2.34
N PHE A 69 -8.00 -18.72 2.11
CA PHE A 69 -7.10 -18.65 0.95
C PHE A 69 -6.72 -20.04 0.47
N ALA A 70 -6.83 -20.31 -0.82
CA ALA A 70 -6.44 -21.61 -1.38
C ALA A 70 -4.92 -21.88 -1.28
N ASN A 71 -4.10 -20.82 -1.27
CA ASN A 71 -2.65 -20.89 -1.19
C ASN A 71 -2.05 -19.53 -0.77
N LYS A 72 -0.69 -19.50 -0.62
CA LYS A 72 0.01 -18.28 -0.22
C LYS A 72 0.01 -17.18 -1.30
N GLU A 73 -0.10 -17.54 -2.59
CA GLU A 73 -0.21 -16.57 -3.68
C GLU A 73 -1.56 -15.84 -3.60
N GLU A 74 -2.65 -16.57 -3.39
CA GLU A 74 -3.96 -15.94 -3.17
C GLU A 74 -3.97 -15.06 -1.92
N CYS A 75 -3.30 -15.49 -0.85
CA CYS A 75 -3.19 -14.70 0.37
C CYS A 75 -2.47 -13.37 0.14
N ILE A 76 -1.31 -13.35 -0.56
CA ILE A 76 -0.58 -12.11 -0.81
C ILE A 76 -1.34 -11.19 -1.77
N VAL A 77 -2.03 -11.75 -2.77
CA VAL A 77 -2.89 -10.98 -3.69
C VAL A 77 -4.04 -10.33 -2.94
N ALA A 78 -4.73 -11.07 -2.09
CA ALA A 78 -5.82 -10.56 -1.27
C ALA A 78 -5.35 -9.51 -0.23
N LEU A 79 -4.15 -9.72 0.36
CA LEU A 79 -3.51 -8.73 1.23
C LEU A 79 -3.20 -7.44 0.45
N PHE A 80 -2.74 -7.56 -0.80
CA PHE A 80 -2.45 -6.40 -1.64
C PHE A 80 -3.71 -5.59 -1.93
N ASP A 81 -4.82 -6.25 -2.26
CA ASP A 81 -6.11 -5.59 -2.46
C ASP A 81 -6.58 -4.84 -1.22
N TYR A 82 -6.55 -5.50 -0.07
CA TYR A 82 -6.94 -4.92 1.21
C TYR A 82 -6.09 -3.69 1.57
N ALA A 83 -4.78 -3.83 1.51
CA ALA A 83 -3.86 -2.74 1.83
C ALA A 83 -3.98 -1.57 0.85
N TRP A 84 -4.24 -1.85 -0.45
CA TRP A 84 -4.53 -0.84 -1.44
C TRP A 84 -5.77 0.00 -1.06
N GLU A 85 -6.87 -0.65 -0.70
CA GLU A 85 -8.10 0.04 -0.33
C GLU A 85 -7.90 0.92 0.92
N VAL A 86 -7.18 0.42 1.91
CA VAL A 86 -6.82 1.19 3.11
C VAL A 86 -5.95 2.38 2.75
N LEU A 87 -4.92 2.18 1.94
CA LEU A 87 -3.97 3.21 1.55
C LEU A 87 -4.63 4.32 0.73
N ILE A 88 -5.41 3.96 -0.30
CA ILE A 88 -6.08 4.98 -1.14
C ILE A 88 -7.10 5.78 -0.33
N GLY A 89 -7.80 5.14 0.60
CA GLY A 89 -8.70 5.82 1.51
C GLY A 89 -7.98 6.84 2.41
N ARG A 90 -6.75 6.55 2.85
CA ARG A 90 -5.91 7.48 3.63
C ARG A 90 -5.43 8.66 2.78
N ILE A 91 -4.94 8.38 1.58
CA ILE A 91 -4.48 9.41 0.63
C ILE A 91 -5.62 10.38 0.30
N VAL A 92 -6.80 9.86 -0.05
CA VAL A 92 -7.97 10.68 -0.38
C VAL A 92 -8.43 11.51 0.81
N ARG A 93 -8.47 10.95 2.02
CA ARG A 93 -8.82 11.70 3.23
C ARG A 93 -7.83 12.83 3.50
N ALA A 94 -6.53 12.57 3.45
CA ALA A 94 -5.49 13.58 3.66
C ALA A 94 -5.60 14.71 2.62
N ALA A 95 -5.74 14.36 1.34
CA ALA A 95 -5.95 15.32 0.28
C ALA A 95 -7.22 16.16 0.48
N THR A 96 -8.33 15.57 0.93
CA THR A 96 -9.58 16.28 1.19
C THR A 96 -9.47 17.24 2.38
N GLN A 97 -8.78 16.84 3.43
CA GLN A 97 -8.56 17.65 4.62
C GLN A 97 -7.65 18.86 4.36
N ALA A 98 -6.82 18.81 3.32
CA ALA A 98 -5.97 19.93 2.88
C ALA A 98 -6.74 21.11 2.25
N GLY A 99 -8.07 21.00 2.09
CA GLY A 99 -8.92 22.05 1.52
C GLY A 99 -8.97 22.02 0.00
N ASP A 100 -9.19 23.18 -0.62
CA ASP A 100 -9.43 23.29 -2.07
C ASP A 100 -8.18 23.62 -2.88
N ASP A 101 -7.06 24.00 -2.23
CA ASP A 101 -5.79 24.24 -2.93
C ASP A 101 -5.26 22.94 -3.55
N PRO A 102 -5.16 22.84 -4.89
CA PRO A 102 -4.73 21.62 -5.56
C PRO A 102 -3.31 21.17 -5.16
N VAL A 103 -2.40 22.12 -4.94
CA VAL A 103 -1.02 21.83 -4.57
C VAL A 103 -0.94 21.26 -3.15
N ALA A 104 -1.68 21.86 -2.21
CA ALA A 104 -1.77 21.35 -0.84
C ALA A 104 -2.37 19.96 -0.80
N ARG A 105 -3.43 19.69 -1.56
CA ARG A 105 -4.09 18.37 -1.68
C ARG A 105 -3.12 17.31 -2.17
N GLN A 106 -2.38 17.60 -3.23
CA GLN A 106 -1.40 16.67 -3.79
C GLN A 106 -0.26 16.39 -2.80
N ARG A 107 0.24 17.43 -2.14
CA ARG A 107 1.30 17.33 -1.14
C ARG A 107 0.88 16.47 0.06
N GLU A 108 -0.30 16.71 0.61
CA GLU A 108 -0.80 15.94 1.76
C GLU A 108 -1.17 14.50 1.41
N GLY A 109 -1.72 14.25 0.22
CA GLY A 109 -1.94 12.90 -0.28
C GLY A 109 -0.63 12.10 -0.41
N MET A 110 0.40 12.72 -0.96
CA MET A 110 1.74 12.13 -1.08
C MET A 110 2.37 11.89 0.29
N ARG A 111 2.25 12.86 1.19
CA ARG A 111 2.72 12.71 2.57
C ARG A 111 2.05 11.54 3.28
N ALA A 112 0.74 11.37 3.10
CA ALA A 112 0.00 10.24 3.67
C ALA A 112 0.49 8.88 3.14
N PHE A 113 0.85 8.78 1.86
CA PHE A 113 1.49 7.60 1.29
C PHE A 113 2.84 7.30 1.97
N LEU A 114 3.72 8.29 2.07
CA LEU A 114 5.05 8.12 2.67
C LEU A 114 4.98 7.79 4.17
N LEU A 115 4.03 8.36 4.90
CA LEU A 115 3.78 8.02 6.31
C LEU A 115 3.30 6.57 6.47
N ALA A 116 2.52 6.05 5.53
CA ALA A 116 2.07 4.65 5.57
C ALA A 116 3.26 3.67 5.54
N LEU A 117 4.37 4.00 4.87
CA LEU A 117 5.59 3.18 4.87
C LEU A 117 6.24 3.08 6.26
N VAL A 118 6.07 4.11 7.09
CA VAL A 118 6.57 4.14 8.48
C VAL A 118 5.63 3.40 9.41
N GLU A 119 4.33 3.62 9.26
CA GLU A 119 3.30 3.06 10.14
C GLU A 119 3.07 1.55 9.89
N PHE A 120 3.27 1.08 8.66
CA PHE A 120 3.01 -0.29 8.21
C PHE A 120 4.24 -0.89 7.50
N PRO A 121 5.38 -1.05 8.22
CA PRO A 121 6.64 -1.46 7.59
C PRO A 121 6.60 -2.88 7.01
N ASN A 122 5.84 -3.80 7.60
CA ASN A 122 5.71 -5.19 7.11
C ASN A 122 4.89 -5.23 5.81
N GLU A 123 3.78 -4.50 5.76
CA GLU A 123 2.97 -4.34 4.55
C GLU A 123 3.77 -3.64 3.46
N ALA A 124 4.54 -2.61 3.79
CA ALA A 124 5.39 -1.93 2.83
C ALA A 124 6.45 -2.87 2.24
N GLN A 125 7.16 -3.66 3.06
CA GLN A 125 8.10 -4.68 2.59
C GLN A 125 7.40 -5.70 1.69
N THR A 126 6.28 -6.25 2.15
CA THR A 126 5.52 -7.28 1.43
C THR A 126 5.02 -6.78 0.07
N LEU A 127 4.42 -5.59 0.04
CA LEU A 127 3.70 -5.08 -1.14
C LEU A 127 4.58 -4.32 -2.13
N LEU A 128 5.74 -3.82 -1.70
CA LEU A 128 6.68 -3.12 -2.57
C LEU A 128 7.86 -4.00 -3.00
N VAL A 129 8.18 -5.05 -2.23
CA VAL A 129 9.36 -5.89 -2.49
C VAL A 129 8.97 -7.34 -2.76
N GLU A 130 8.31 -8.02 -1.82
CA GLU A 130 8.04 -9.45 -1.90
C GLU A 130 7.03 -9.83 -2.98
N ILE A 131 6.06 -8.94 -3.30
CA ILE A 131 5.04 -9.15 -4.32
C ILE A 131 5.63 -9.43 -5.72
N ILE A 132 6.83 -8.89 -5.99
CA ILE A 132 7.49 -9.02 -7.31
C ILE A 132 7.82 -10.48 -7.61
N GLY A 133 8.22 -11.26 -6.59
CA GLY A 133 8.56 -12.68 -6.71
C GLY A 133 7.41 -13.64 -6.39
N ALA A 134 6.20 -13.13 -6.15
CA ALA A 134 5.10 -13.92 -5.59
C ALA A 134 4.29 -14.74 -6.63
N GLY A 135 4.69 -14.71 -7.89
CA GLY A 135 4.06 -15.49 -8.95
C GLY A 135 3.25 -14.67 -9.96
N PRO A 136 2.71 -15.32 -11.01
CA PRO A 136 2.08 -14.61 -12.13
C PRO A 136 0.77 -13.92 -11.77
N ALA A 137 -0.01 -14.44 -10.82
CA ALA A 137 -1.24 -13.77 -10.37
C ALA A 137 -0.92 -12.50 -9.58
N ALA A 138 0.10 -12.54 -8.73
CA ALA A 138 0.58 -11.38 -7.98
C ALA A 138 1.15 -10.29 -8.92
N ALA A 139 1.92 -10.68 -9.94
CA ALA A 139 2.46 -9.76 -10.94
C ALA A 139 1.34 -9.03 -11.69
N ARG A 140 0.35 -9.76 -12.23
CA ARG A 140 -0.82 -9.17 -12.91
C ARG A 140 -1.58 -8.22 -11.97
N ARG A 141 -1.80 -8.64 -10.72
CA ARG A 141 -2.54 -7.81 -9.76
C ARG A 141 -1.81 -6.52 -9.42
N ARG A 142 -0.49 -6.61 -9.27
CA ARG A 142 0.36 -5.43 -9.08
C ARG A 142 0.21 -4.44 -10.24
N ASP A 143 0.29 -4.90 -11.49
CA ASP A 143 0.15 -4.05 -12.66
C ASP A 143 -1.24 -3.38 -12.72
N GLU A 144 -2.32 -4.13 -12.48
CA GLU A 144 -3.68 -3.60 -12.39
C GLU A 144 -3.81 -2.49 -11.33
N ILE A 145 -3.18 -2.65 -10.17
CA ILE A 145 -3.23 -1.66 -9.09
C ILE A 145 -2.42 -0.41 -9.46
N LEU A 146 -1.24 -0.56 -10.07
CA LEU A 146 -0.46 0.58 -10.55
C LEU A 146 -1.22 1.39 -11.61
N GLU A 147 -1.88 0.72 -12.55
CA GLU A 147 -2.75 1.37 -13.52
C GLU A 147 -3.94 2.09 -12.86
N ARG A 148 -4.56 1.47 -11.84
CA ARG A 148 -5.64 2.12 -11.08
C ARG A 148 -5.14 3.38 -10.39
N PHE A 149 -3.93 3.35 -9.82
CA PHE A 149 -3.34 4.52 -9.19
C PHE A 149 -3.03 5.61 -10.23
N ALA A 150 -2.45 5.25 -11.35
CA ALA A 150 -2.21 6.19 -12.45
C ALA A 150 -3.50 6.89 -12.89
N ARG A 151 -4.62 6.13 -13.03
CA ARG A 151 -5.93 6.72 -13.33
C ARG A 151 -6.45 7.68 -12.24
N VAL A 152 -6.14 7.45 -10.97
CA VAL A 152 -6.48 8.39 -9.89
C VAL A 152 -5.67 9.67 -10.02
N VAL A 153 -4.37 9.56 -10.27
CA VAL A 153 -3.46 10.70 -10.47
C VAL A 153 -3.86 11.51 -11.70
N ASP A 154 -4.17 10.86 -12.81
CA ASP A 154 -4.59 11.53 -14.05
C ASP A 154 -5.90 12.31 -13.86
N ARG A 155 -6.91 11.71 -13.22
CA ARG A 155 -8.19 12.38 -12.93
C ARG A 155 -8.01 13.58 -11.99
N GLU A 156 -7.14 13.46 -10.99
CA GLU A 156 -6.86 14.58 -10.09
C GLU A 156 -6.12 15.70 -10.84
N ASN A 157 -5.16 15.38 -11.71
CA ASN A 157 -4.52 16.35 -12.58
C ASN A 157 -5.52 17.04 -13.51
N GLU A 158 -6.44 16.29 -14.13
CA GLU A 158 -7.49 16.86 -14.98
C GLU A 158 -8.38 17.85 -14.21
N ARG A 159 -8.74 17.50 -12.97
CA ARG A 159 -9.53 18.39 -12.09
C ARG A 159 -8.76 19.68 -11.77
N MET A 160 -7.47 19.56 -11.43
CA MET A 160 -6.61 20.72 -11.15
C MET A 160 -6.39 21.62 -12.38
N ALA A 161 -6.21 21.00 -13.55
CA ALA A 161 -6.04 21.73 -14.80
C ALA A 161 -7.29 22.51 -15.19
N ARG A 162 -8.48 21.95 -15.00
CA ARG A 162 -9.76 22.67 -15.22
C ARG A 162 -9.94 23.86 -14.26
N ALA A 163 -9.40 23.77 -13.05
CA ALA A 163 -9.38 24.87 -12.09
C ALA A 163 -8.30 25.94 -12.39
N GLY A 164 -7.49 25.73 -13.43
CA GLY A 164 -6.42 26.67 -13.82
C GLY A 164 -5.17 26.61 -12.93
N GLY A 165 -5.08 25.64 -12.04
CA GLY A 165 -3.98 25.54 -11.08
C GLY A 165 -2.69 24.93 -11.64
N VAL A 166 -2.79 24.04 -12.62
CA VAL A 166 -1.64 23.36 -13.25
C VAL A 166 -1.95 22.98 -14.70
N PRO A 167 -0.94 22.77 -15.56
CA PRO A 167 -1.14 22.19 -16.88
C PRO A 167 -1.69 20.75 -16.81
N ARG A 168 -2.45 20.35 -17.83
CA ARG A 168 -2.86 18.97 -17.99
C ARG A 168 -1.68 18.09 -18.43
N PHE A 169 -1.64 16.84 -18.02
CA PHE A 169 -0.74 15.83 -18.58
C PHE A 169 -0.95 15.70 -20.10
N ALA A 170 0.15 15.53 -20.82
CA ALA A 170 0.11 15.35 -22.26
C ALA A 170 -0.45 13.98 -22.66
N SER A 171 -0.24 12.98 -21.81
CA SER A 171 -0.65 11.59 -22.00
C SER A 171 -1.04 10.95 -20.65
N PRO A 172 -1.94 9.96 -20.63
CA PRO A 172 -2.16 9.10 -19.46
C PRO A 172 -0.87 8.41 -18.97
N ASP A 173 0.10 8.19 -19.88
CA ASP A 173 1.40 7.59 -19.53
C ASP A 173 2.24 8.49 -18.63
N ASP A 174 2.03 9.81 -18.62
CA ASP A 174 2.69 10.72 -17.70
C ASP A 174 2.32 10.39 -16.24
N ALA A 175 1.03 10.14 -16.01
CA ALA A 175 0.55 9.71 -14.69
C ALA A 175 1.12 8.34 -14.30
N PHE A 176 1.19 7.40 -15.24
CA PHE A 176 1.77 6.08 -15.00
C PHE A 176 3.26 6.17 -14.70
N ALA A 177 4.01 7.02 -15.43
CA ALA A 177 5.44 7.25 -15.21
C ALA A 177 5.70 7.84 -13.79
N ILE A 178 4.88 8.81 -13.36
CA ILE A 178 4.96 9.39 -12.00
C ILE A 178 4.72 8.30 -10.95
N VAL A 179 3.67 7.49 -11.11
CA VAL A 179 3.35 6.41 -10.17
C VAL A 179 4.48 5.37 -10.13
N GLY A 180 5.00 4.96 -11.28
CA GLY A 180 6.12 4.04 -11.37
C GLY A 180 7.37 4.55 -10.66
N ALA A 181 7.71 5.83 -10.85
CA ALA A 181 8.84 6.46 -10.18
C ALA A 181 8.64 6.55 -8.65
N ILE A 182 7.43 6.91 -8.19
CA ILE A 182 7.10 6.94 -6.75
C ILE A 182 7.25 5.56 -6.13
N VAL A 183 6.70 4.54 -6.76
CA VAL A 183 6.75 3.15 -6.28
C VAL A 183 8.19 2.65 -6.25
N GLU A 184 9.02 2.94 -7.26
CA GLU A 184 10.43 2.51 -7.25
C GLU A 184 11.24 3.25 -6.18
N LEU A 185 11.03 4.56 -5.97
CA LEU A 185 11.65 5.31 -4.89
C LEU A 185 11.26 4.75 -3.52
N ALA A 186 9.98 4.43 -3.32
CA ALA A 186 9.48 3.80 -2.10
C ALA A 186 10.06 2.39 -1.90
N SER A 187 10.07 1.55 -2.94
CA SER A 187 10.65 0.21 -2.91
C SER A 187 12.14 0.24 -2.56
N ARG A 188 12.88 1.17 -3.15
CA ARG A 188 14.29 1.39 -2.83
C ARG A 188 14.49 1.81 -1.38
N GLN A 189 13.67 2.74 -0.88
CA GLN A 189 13.74 3.18 0.51
C GLN A 189 13.48 2.02 1.47
N VAL A 190 12.45 1.20 1.21
CA VAL A 190 12.12 0.03 2.03
C VAL A 190 13.27 -0.99 2.05
N ARG A 191 13.85 -1.32 0.87
CA ARG A 191 14.95 -2.29 0.74
C ARG A 191 16.26 -1.82 1.35
N LEU A 192 16.65 -0.56 1.08
CA LEU A 192 17.98 -0.04 1.39
C LEU A 192 18.00 0.88 2.61
N ARG A 193 16.84 1.27 3.14
CA ARG A 193 16.71 2.29 4.18
C ARG A 193 17.38 3.62 3.79
N GLN A 194 17.26 3.96 2.49
CA GLN A 194 17.86 5.18 1.92
C GLN A 194 16.83 5.93 1.06
N PRO A 195 16.48 7.15 1.44
CA PRO A 195 16.92 7.88 2.64
C PRO A 195 16.48 7.20 3.94
N ALA A 196 17.05 7.62 5.08
CA ALA A 196 16.77 7.00 6.38
C ALA A 196 15.27 7.10 6.74
N HIS A 197 14.63 8.22 6.40
CA HIS A 197 13.21 8.43 6.63
C HIS A 197 12.43 8.57 5.30
N PRO A 198 11.30 7.85 5.11
CA PRO A 198 10.52 7.91 3.87
C PRO A 198 10.08 9.33 3.48
N LEU A 199 9.76 10.21 4.44
CA LEU A 199 9.37 11.59 4.16
C LEU A 199 10.46 12.42 3.46
N ASP A 200 11.73 12.01 3.56
CA ASP A 200 12.83 12.67 2.83
C ASP A 200 12.72 12.48 1.31
N LEU A 201 11.86 11.56 0.85
CA LEU A 201 11.53 11.39 -0.56
C LEU A 201 10.54 12.46 -1.07
N GLN A 202 9.76 13.10 -0.19
CA GLN A 202 8.71 14.01 -0.59
C GLN A 202 9.19 15.13 -1.52
N PRO A 203 10.31 15.84 -1.25
CA PRO A 203 10.79 16.89 -2.17
C PRO A 203 11.19 16.37 -3.55
N VAL A 204 11.69 15.13 -3.64
CA VAL A 204 12.04 14.50 -4.93
C VAL A 204 10.79 14.20 -5.73
N ILE A 205 9.80 13.59 -5.09
CA ILE A 205 8.52 13.22 -5.72
C ILE A 205 7.75 14.49 -6.15
N GLU A 206 7.76 15.55 -5.33
CA GLU A 206 7.16 16.85 -5.70
C GLU A 206 7.82 17.42 -6.95
N ARG A 207 9.14 17.47 -7.03
CA ARG A 207 9.85 17.94 -8.24
C ARG A 207 9.52 17.11 -9.47
N LEU A 208 9.39 15.77 -9.32
CA LEU A 208 9.02 14.88 -10.41
C LEU A 208 7.59 15.19 -10.91
N ALA A 209 6.63 15.25 -10.00
CA ALA A 209 5.23 15.48 -10.33
C ALA A 209 5.01 16.86 -10.95
N PHE A 210 5.58 17.92 -10.34
CA PHE A 210 5.44 19.30 -10.85
C PHE A 210 6.36 19.57 -12.05
N GLY A 211 7.49 18.91 -12.16
CA GLY A 211 8.39 19.03 -13.30
C GLY A 211 7.78 18.52 -14.60
N LEU A 212 7.12 17.36 -14.56
CA LEU A 212 6.38 16.84 -15.73
C LEU A 212 5.20 17.71 -16.11
N LEU A 213 4.55 18.36 -15.14
CA LEU A 213 3.47 19.31 -15.39
C LEU A 213 3.96 20.65 -15.97
N GLY A 214 5.22 21.04 -15.69
CA GLY A 214 5.79 22.31 -16.14
C GLY A 214 6.39 22.30 -17.56
N GLN A 215 6.58 21.12 -18.15
CA GLN A 215 7.19 21.02 -19.48
C GLN A 215 6.11 21.13 -20.59
N ARG A 216 6.20 22.21 -21.36
CA ARG A 216 5.54 22.26 -22.68
C ARG A 216 6.22 21.20 -23.57
N THR A 217 5.43 20.30 -24.14
CA THR A 217 5.93 19.39 -25.19
C THR A 217 6.60 20.23 -26.26
N PRO A 218 7.88 19.95 -26.65
CA PRO A 218 8.47 20.59 -27.81
C PRO A 218 7.57 20.36 -29.03
N PRO A 219 7.38 21.35 -29.90
CA PRO A 219 6.67 21.14 -31.15
C PRO A 219 7.38 20.04 -31.94
N ALA A 220 6.60 19.11 -32.50
CA ALA A 220 7.08 18.03 -33.35
C ALA A 220 7.73 18.57 -34.63
#